data_5b28ca4d53e5aa59be30d74633841cad
#
_entry.id   5b28ca4d53e5aa59be30d74633841cad
#
_cell.length_a   1.000
_cell.length_b   1.000
_cell.length_c   1.000
_cell.angle_alpha   90.00
_cell.angle_beta   90.00
_cell.angle_gamma   90.00
#
_symmetry.space_group_name_H-M   'P 1'
#
loop_
_entity.id
_entity.type
_entity.pdbx_description
1 polymer ?
#
loop_
_entity_poly.entity_id
_entity_poly.type
_entity_poly.pdbx_seq_one_letter_code
_entity_poly.pdbx_strand_id
1 'polypeptide(L)'
;MVFPIDGESEDEAARRAYAQLNQLSELKVMWVAIEKIDRNDYTYLVELNKFYEKFSYYWSLSSPKTIDCFGEKLCYEIFELCSKWKECVWGMDALTYYAQLPEELKIFRGGVGSIQQILVGHSWTLNQDLAFNYSKQDHGIVISARLAKTDVLHLSPEEEEIVLHQESLTNVLCV
;
A
#
# COMPACT_ATOMS: atom_id res chain seq x y z
N MET A 1 -11.18 11.65 -12.59
CA MET A 1 -12.49 11.20 -13.08
C MET A 1 -12.89 10.03 -12.20
N VAL A 2 -14.12 10.02 -11.65
CA VAL A 2 -14.60 8.94 -10.79
C VAL A 2 -15.43 8.01 -11.67
N PHE A 3 -15.06 6.74 -11.72
CA PHE A 3 -15.83 5.74 -12.48
C PHE A 3 -16.88 5.10 -11.56
N PRO A 4 -18.14 4.98 -12.00
CA PRO A 4 -19.16 4.20 -11.30
C PRO A 4 -18.76 2.72 -11.18
N ILE A 5 -19.09 2.10 -10.05
CA ILE A 5 -19.05 0.65 -9.89
C ILE A 5 -20.30 0.08 -10.58
N ASP A 6 -20.26 -1.19 -10.99
CA ASP A 6 -21.39 -1.84 -11.66
C ASP A 6 -22.71 -1.62 -10.90
N GLY A 7 -23.67 -0.97 -11.59
CA GLY A 7 -24.99 -0.61 -11.05
C GLY A 7 -25.07 0.72 -10.30
N GLU A 8 -23.97 1.44 -10.15
CA GLU A 8 -23.90 2.74 -9.47
C GLU A 8 -24.17 3.87 -10.48
N SER A 9 -24.97 4.87 -10.10
CA SER A 9 -25.14 6.09 -10.89
C SER A 9 -23.93 7.03 -10.75
N GLU A 10 -23.77 7.97 -11.70
CA GLU A 10 -22.69 8.99 -11.63
C GLU A 10 -22.79 9.83 -10.34
N ASP A 11 -23.99 10.14 -9.87
CA ASP A 11 -24.22 10.89 -8.64
C ASP A 11 -23.82 10.10 -7.38
N GLU A 12 -24.04 8.80 -7.37
CA GLU A 12 -23.61 7.91 -6.27
C GLU A 12 -22.10 7.77 -6.27
N ALA A 13 -21.47 7.57 -7.43
CA ALA A 13 -20.03 7.54 -7.57
C ALA A 13 -19.39 8.85 -7.09
N ALA A 14 -19.96 10.00 -7.44
CA ALA A 14 -19.49 11.31 -6.98
C ALA A 14 -19.60 11.46 -5.47
N ARG A 15 -20.72 11.05 -4.84
CA ARG A 15 -20.91 11.08 -3.39
C ARG A 15 -19.91 10.17 -2.68
N ARG A 16 -19.70 8.97 -3.18
CA ARG A 16 -18.70 8.03 -2.64
C ARG A 16 -17.29 8.61 -2.68
N ALA A 17 -16.90 9.20 -3.83
CA ALA A 17 -15.60 9.84 -3.96
C ALA A 17 -15.42 11.02 -3.01
N TYR A 18 -16.45 11.85 -2.83
CA TYR A 18 -16.43 12.97 -1.89
C TYR A 18 -16.30 12.49 -0.43
N ALA A 19 -17.04 11.45 -0.06
CA ALA A 19 -16.93 10.84 1.26
C ALA A 19 -15.52 10.31 1.53
N GLN A 20 -14.90 9.63 0.57
CA GLN A 20 -13.53 9.14 0.68
C GLN A 20 -12.52 10.27 0.86
N LEU A 21 -12.65 11.38 0.12
CA LEU A 21 -11.76 12.54 0.26
C LEU A 21 -11.88 13.19 1.64
N ASN A 22 -13.09 13.31 2.17
CA ASN A 22 -13.30 13.85 3.52
C ASN A 22 -12.64 12.97 4.58
N GLN A 23 -12.78 11.64 4.46
CA GLN A 23 -12.19 10.67 5.39
C GLN A 23 -10.65 10.68 5.31
N LEU A 24 -10.06 10.81 4.11
CA LEU A 24 -8.60 10.97 3.96
C LEU A 24 -8.11 12.29 4.59
N SER A 25 -8.90 13.37 4.49
CA SER A 25 -8.55 14.65 5.11
C SER A 25 -8.59 14.57 6.64
N GLU A 26 -9.59 13.89 7.20
CA GLU A 26 -9.68 13.61 8.64
C GLU A 26 -8.51 12.75 9.12
N LEU A 27 -8.13 11.74 8.34
CA LEU A 27 -7.00 10.88 8.62
C LEU A 27 -5.67 11.67 8.63
N LYS A 28 -5.52 12.63 7.72
CA LYS A 28 -4.35 13.53 7.71
C LYS A 28 -4.28 14.41 8.97
N VAL A 29 -5.40 14.90 9.45
CA VAL A 29 -5.49 15.65 10.73
C VAL A 29 -5.10 14.74 11.90
N MET A 30 -5.54 13.49 11.90
CA MET A 30 -5.16 12.48 12.90
C MET A 30 -3.65 12.24 12.90
N TRP A 31 -3.02 12.13 11.73
CA TRP A 31 -1.56 11.99 11.62
C TRP A 31 -0.83 13.17 12.27
N VAL A 32 -1.22 14.40 11.94
CA VAL A 32 -0.63 15.62 12.55
C VAL A 32 -0.78 15.66 14.08
N ALA A 33 -1.84 15.07 14.61
CA ALA A 33 -2.04 14.94 16.04
C ALA A 33 -1.08 13.90 16.66
N ILE A 34 -0.90 12.76 16.00
CA ILE A 34 0.03 11.69 16.43
C ILE A 34 1.47 12.18 16.47
N GLU A 35 1.91 12.98 15.49
CA GLU A 35 3.27 13.53 15.46
C GLU A 35 3.61 14.42 16.66
N LYS A 36 2.60 14.90 17.40
CA LYS A 36 2.77 15.73 18.60
C LYS A 36 2.81 14.91 19.90
N ILE A 37 2.50 13.61 19.85
CA ILE A 37 2.55 12.73 21.02
C ILE A 37 4.00 12.29 21.23
N ASP A 38 4.46 12.24 22.48
CA ASP A 38 5.77 11.67 22.79
C ASP A 38 5.79 10.19 22.39
N ARG A 39 6.78 9.79 21.59
CA ARG A 39 6.94 8.43 21.10
C ARG A 39 7.20 7.40 22.21
N ASN A 40 7.59 7.84 23.40
CA ASN A 40 7.73 7.01 24.58
C ASN A 40 6.41 6.86 25.38
N ASP A 41 5.38 7.62 25.02
CA ASP A 41 4.07 7.49 25.64
C ASP A 41 3.33 6.29 25.01
N TYR A 42 2.73 5.45 25.87
CA TYR A 42 1.89 4.34 25.41
C TYR A 42 0.76 4.80 24.48
N THR A 43 0.23 6.00 24.73
CA THR A 43 -0.81 6.61 23.91
C THR A 43 -0.38 6.75 22.44
N TYR A 44 0.92 6.98 22.18
CA TYR A 44 1.45 7.07 20.83
C TYR A 44 1.20 5.79 20.02
N LEU A 45 1.52 4.63 20.58
CA LEU A 45 1.32 3.35 19.89
C LEU A 45 -0.15 3.02 19.68
N VAL A 46 -1.02 3.37 20.64
CA VAL A 46 -2.46 3.17 20.52
C VAL A 46 -3.04 4.01 19.38
N GLU A 47 -2.69 5.28 19.30
CA GLU A 47 -3.17 6.17 18.24
C GLU A 47 -2.54 5.86 16.89
N LEU A 48 -1.26 5.46 16.85
CA LEU A 48 -0.59 4.99 15.64
C LEU A 48 -1.27 3.73 15.08
N ASN A 49 -1.65 2.78 15.91
CA ASN A 49 -2.38 1.57 15.48
C ASN A 49 -3.73 1.93 14.85
N LYS A 50 -4.55 2.74 15.53
CA LYS A 50 -5.84 3.19 15.00
C LYS A 50 -5.72 3.96 13.69
N PHE A 51 -4.68 4.77 13.57
CA PHE A 51 -4.39 5.51 12.35
C PHE A 51 -4.01 4.54 11.22
N TYR A 52 -3.08 3.62 11.49
CA TYR A 52 -2.54 2.72 10.48
C TYR A 52 -3.59 1.77 9.92
N GLU A 53 -4.49 1.24 10.75
CA GLU A 53 -5.62 0.42 10.32
C GLU A 53 -6.46 1.15 9.24
N LYS A 54 -6.76 2.43 9.47
CA LYS A 54 -7.49 3.24 8.49
C LYS A 54 -6.63 3.61 7.28
N PHE A 55 -5.36 3.98 7.50
CA PHE A 55 -4.45 4.38 6.44
C PHE A 55 -4.21 3.23 5.45
N SER A 56 -3.92 2.03 5.94
CA SER A 56 -3.72 0.85 5.10
C SER A 56 -4.99 0.47 4.33
N TYR A 57 -6.16 0.58 4.95
CA TYR A 57 -7.44 0.37 4.27
C TYR A 57 -7.66 1.36 3.12
N TYR A 58 -7.38 2.68 3.31
CA TYR A 58 -7.52 3.66 2.23
C TYR A 58 -6.43 3.50 1.16
N TRP A 59 -5.26 3.04 1.53
CA TRP A 59 -4.21 2.70 0.59
C TRP A 59 -4.67 1.59 -0.37
N SER A 60 -5.19 0.48 0.15
CA SER A 60 -5.68 -0.63 -0.69
C SER A 60 -6.89 -0.25 -1.52
N LEU A 61 -7.79 0.60 -1.02
CA LEU A 61 -8.90 1.12 -1.84
C LEU A 61 -8.43 1.97 -3.00
N SER A 62 -7.45 2.83 -2.82
CA SER A 62 -6.89 3.69 -3.85
C SER A 62 -5.58 4.35 -3.42
N SER A 63 -4.46 3.69 -3.66
CA SER A 63 -3.13 4.28 -3.41
C SER A 63 -2.92 5.62 -4.12
N PRO A 64 -3.38 5.88 -5.38
CA PRO A 64 -3.26 7.20 -5.98
C PRO A 64 -3.95 8.31 -5.21
N LYS A 65 -5.18 8.09 -4.72
CA LYS A 65 -5.91 9.11 -3.93
C LYS A 65 -5.26 9.36 -2.57
N THR A 66 -4.72 8.32 -1.96
CA THR A 66 -3.98 8.43 -0.69
C THR A 66 -2.71 9.24 -0.92
N ILE A 67 -1.97 9.00 -2.00
CA ILE A 67 -0.80 9.78 -2.39
C ILE A 67 -1.17 11.24 -2.69
N ASP A 68 -2.25 11.48 -3.42
CA ASP A 68 -2.73 12.86 -3.70
C ASP A 68 -3.04 13.63 -2.40
N CYS A 69 -3.58 12.95 -1.39
CA CYS A 69 -3.91 13.56 -0.10
C CYS A 69 -2.69 13.81 0.79
N PHE A 70 -1.84 12.79 0.96
CA PHE A 70 -0.72 12.82 1.91
C PHE A 70 0.60 13.30 1.29
N GLY A 71 0.78 13.11 0.00
CA GLY A 71 2.06 13.18 -0.71
C GLY A 71 2.80 11.85 -0.62
N GLU A 72 3.48 11.50 -1.71
CA GLU A 72 4.18 10.22 -1.85
C GLU A 72 5.21 9.98 -0.73
N LYS A 73 6.04 10.98 -0.48
CA LYS A 73 7.08 10.93 0.55
C LYS A 73 6.51 10.61 1.93
N LEU A 74 5.42 11.29 2.33
CA LEU A 74 4.81 11.08 3.63
C LEU A 74 4.16 9.68 3.72
N CYS A 75 3.58 9.16 2.65
CA CYS A 75 3.07 7.80 2.62
C CYS A 75 4.17 6.77 2.96
N TYR A 76 5.35 6.91 2.34
CA TYR A 76 6.48 6.04 2.64
C TYR A 76 7.01 6.20 4.07
N GLU A 77 7.14 7.43 4.57
CA GLU A 77 7.54 7.71 5.95
C GLU A 77 6.59 7.05 6.97
N ILE A 78 5.27 7.05 6.67
CA ILE A 78 4.25 6.35 7.47
C ILE A 78 4.49 4.83 7.43
N PHE A 79 4.66 4.24 6.25
CA PHE A 79 4.91 2.80 6.13
C PHE A 79 6.20 2.38 6.81
N GLU A 80 7.30 3.13 6.64
CA GLU A 80 8.57 2.87 7.33
C GLU A 80 8.41 2.93 8.85
N LEU A 81 7.71 3.94 9.36
CA LEU A 81 7.47 4.05 10.79
C LEU A 81 6.68 2.86 11.30
N CYS A 82 5.60 2.50 10.61
CA CYS A 82 4.74 1.39 11.02
C CYS A 82 5.41 0.03 10.87
N SER A 83 6.31 -0.16 9.89
CA SER A 83 7.09 -1.39 9.76
C SER A 83 8.06 -1.62 10.93
N LYS A 84 8.59 -0.54 11.55
CA LYS A 84 9.42 -0.61 12.76
C LYS A 84 8.64 -1.05 14.01
N TRP A 85 7.32 -0.83 14.00
CA TRP A 85 6.39 -1.17 15.08
C TRP A 85 5.38 -2.22 14.65
N LYS A 86 5.72 -3.05 13.66
CA LYS A 86 4.77 -4.00 13.05
C LYS A 86 4.06 -4.90 14.05
N GLU A 87 4.72 -5.37 15.10
CA GLU A 87 4.12 -6.20 16.14
C GLU A 87 3.00 -5.48 16.92
N CYS A 88 2.98 -4.13 16.86
CA CYS A 88 1.97 -3.30 17.53
C CYS A 88 0.90 -2.76 16.60
N VAL A 89 1.22 -2.59 15.31
CA VAL A 89 0.36 -1.87 14.36
C VAL A 89 -0.17 -2.73 13.21
N TRP A 90 0.51 -3.82 12.85
CA TRP A 90 -0.02 -4.73 11.84
C TRP A 90 -1.06 -5.67 12.44
N GLY A 91 -2.12 -5.97 11.69
CA GLY A 91 -3.11 -6.95 12.09
C GLY A 91 -2.50 -8.35 12.26
N MET A 92 -3.13 -9.19 13.09
CA MET A 92 -2.65 -10.56 13.36
C MET A 92 -2.50 -11.41 12.10
N ASP A 93 -3.39 -11.22 11.11
CA ASP A 93 -3.34 -11.97 9.85
C ASP A 93 -2.10 -11.58 9.03
N ALA A 94 -1.80 -10.27 8.95
CA ALA A 94 -0.60 -9.78 8.28
C ALA A 94 0.69 -10.27 8.98
N LEU A 95 0.74 -10.25 10.31
CA LEU A 95 1.87 -10.76 11.08
C LEU A 95 2.07 -12.26 10.90
N THR A 96 0.98 -13.03 10.94
CA THR A 96 1.02 -14.48 10.75
C THR A 96 1.49 -14.84 9.35
N TYR A 97 0.98 -14.14 8.34
CA TYR A 97 1.40 -14.32 6.96
C TYR A 97 2.87 -13.91 6.76
N TYR A 98 3.26 -12.75 7.28
CA TYR A 98 4.66 -12.28 7.24
C TYR A 98 5.62 -13.29 7.88
N ALA A 99 5.27 -13.88 9.03
CA ALA A 99 6.11 -14.86 9.70
C ALA A 99 6.43 -16.08 8.83
N GLN A 100 5.48 -16.50 7.97
CA GLN A 100 5.61 -17.66 7.08
C GLN A 100 6.40 -17.35 5.78
N LEU A 101 6.61 -16.08 5.44
CA LEU A 101 7.36 -15.70 4.24
C LEU A 101 8.84 -16.13 4.35
N PRO A 102 9.45 -16.56 3.23
CA PRO A 102 10.89 -16.83 3.17
C PRO A 102 11.70 -15.52 3.34
N GLU A 103 12.98 -15.62 3.69
CA GLU A 103 13.86 -14.46 3.89
C GLU A 103 14.11 -13.66 2.59
N GLU A 104 14.03 -14.31 1.45
CA GLU A 104 14.05 -13.67 0.13
C GLU A 104 12.75 -13.95 -0.60
N LEU A 105 12.06 -12.91 -1.01
CA LEU A 105 10.78 -12.95 -1.72
C LEU A 105 10.99 -12.81 -3.22
N LYS A 106 10.24 -13.57 -3.99
CA LYS A 106 10.02 -13.28 -5.41
C LYS A 106 8.68 -12.56 -5.53
N ILE A 107 8.72 -11.35 -6.06
CA ILE A 107 7.56 -10.47 -6.17
C ILE A 107 7.33 -10.09 -7.62
N PHE A 108 6.12 -9.68 -7.94
CA PHE A 108 5.66 -9.41 -9.29
C PHE A 108 4.91 -8.08 -9.35
N ARG A 109 4.95 -7.47 -10.53
CA ARG A 109 4.13 -6.30 -10.84
C ARG A 109 3.73 -6.32 -12.31
N GLY A 110 2.44 -6.20 -12.57
CA GLY A 110 1.89 -6.01 -13.90
C GLY A 110 1.59 -4.54 -14.18
N GLY A 111 1.72 -4.13 -15.40
CA GLY A 111 1.36 -2.78 -15.82
C GLY A 111 1.55 -2.53 -17.31
N VAL A 112 1.14 -1.35 -17.75
CA VAL A 112 1.26 -0.89 -19.13
C VAL A 112 2.41 0.11 -19.23
N GLY A 113 3.24 -0.01 -20.26
CA GLY A 113 4.36 0.88 -20.51
C GLY A 113 5.72 0.18 -20.47
N SER A 114 6.79 0.95 -20.31
CA SER A 114 8.15 0.44 -20.18
C SER A 114 8.41 -0.15 -18.78
N ILE A 115 9.44 -1.00 -18.67
CA ILE A 115 9.88 -1.54 -17.38
C ILE A 115 10.11 -0.41 -16.35
N GLN A 116 10.74 0.68 -16.77
CA GLN A 116 11.02 1.82 -15.90
C GLN A 116 9.73 2.46 -15.36
N GLN A 117 8.69 2.59 -16.21
CA GLN A 117 7.40 3.12 -15.77
C GLN A 117 6.68 2.18 -14.79
N ILE A 118 6.82 0.87 -14.97
CA ILE A 118 6.20 -0.11 -14.06
C ILE A 118 6.96 -0.18 -12.74
N LEU A 119 8.29 -0.05 -12.77
CA LEU A 119 9.14 -0.08 -11.58
C LEU A 119 8.80 1.04 -10.58
N VAL A 120 8.42 2.24 -11.04
CA VAL A 120 8.07 3.36 -10.15
C VAL A 120 6.75 3.17 -9.40
N GLY A 121 6.07 2.07 -9.59
CA GLY A 121 4.84 1.80 -8.87
C GLY A 121 5.06 1.30 -7.44
N HIS A 122 4.14 1.66 -6.56
CA HIS A 122 4.28 1.48 -5.11
C HIS A 122 3.91 0.09 -4.62
N SER A 123 2.97 -0.56 -5.30
CA SER A 123 2.38 -1.85 -4.89
C SER A 123 2.92 -2.99 -5.75
N TRP A 124 3.37 -4.02 -5.09
CA TRP A 124 3.83 -5.27 -5.70
C TRP A 124 2.99 -6.42 -5.15
N THR A 125 3.05 -7.59 -5.78
CA THR A 125 2.32 -8.77 -5.31
C THR A 125 3.22 -10.00 -5.26
N LEU A 126 2.91 -10.92 -4.35
CA LEU A 126 3.49 -12.26 -4.31
C LEU A 126 2.88 -13.20 -5.36
N ASN A 127 1.73 -12.82 -5.92
CA ASN A 127 0.95 -13.63 -6.85
C ASN A 127 1.22 -13.22 -8.30
N GLN A 128 1.86 -14.10 -9.06
CA GLN A 128 2.18 -13.87 -10.47
C GLN A 128 0.92 -13.73 -11.33
N ASP A 129 -0.12 -14.51 -11.07
CA ASP A 129 -1.36 -14.46 -11.84
C ASP A 129 -2.12 -13.15 -11.62
N LEU A 130 -2.06 -12.61 -10.40
CA LEU A 130 -2.60 -11.29 -10.10
C LEU A 130 -1.86 -10.21 -10.90
N ALA A 131 -0.53 -10.26 -10.97
CA ALA A 131 0.26 -9.34 -11.78
C ALA A 131 -0.08 -9.45 -13.27
N PHE A 132 -0.28 -10.66 -13.78
CA PHE A 132 -0.74 -10.88 -15.16
C PHE A 132 -2.13 -10.28 -15.41
N ASN A 133 -3.04 -10.36 -14.47
CA ASN A 133 -4.37 -9.76 -14.62
C ASN A 133 -4.30 -8.23 -14.77
N TYR A 134 -3.43 -7.57 -14.03
CA TYR A 134 -3.18 -6.12 -14.19
C TYR A 134 -2.51 -5.76 -15.53
N SER A 135 -1.75 -6.66 -16.14
CA SER A 135 -1.09 -6.42 -17.42
C SER A 135 -1.97 -6.71 -18.65
N LYS A 136 -3.05 -7.52 -18.52
CA LYS A 136 -3.90 -7.93 -19.63
C LYS A 136 -4.69 -6.79 -20.29
N GLN A 137 -4.93 -5.72 -19.54
CA GLN A 137 -5.55 -4.52 -20.08
C GLN A 137 -4.46 -3.78 -20.89
N ASP A 138 -4.56 -3.75 -22.22
CA ASP A 138 -3.71 -2.97 -23.13
C ASP A 138 -2.28 -3.50 -23.44
N HIS A 139 -2.10 -4.80 -23.57
CA HIS A 139 -0.79 -5.38 -23.94
C HIS A 139 0.35 -5.00 -22.98
N GLY A 140 0.05 -4.96 -21.69
CA GLY A 140 1.04 -4.69 -20.66
C GLY A 140 2.06 -5.81 -20.49
N ILE A 141 3.04 -5.55 -19.65
CA ILE A 141 4.08 -6.51 -19.27
C ILE A 141 4.02 -6.83 -17.78
N VAL A 142 4.55 -7.97 -17.43
CA VAL A 142 4.80 -8.35 -16.03
C VAL A 142 6.30 -8.33 -15.79
N ILE A 143 6.69 -7.71 -14.70
CA ILE A 143 8.07 -7.77 -14.19
C ILE A 143 8.10 -8.57 -12.89
N SER A 144 9.20 -9.26 -12.66
CA SER A 144 9.50 -9.88 -11.37
C SER A 144 10.77 -9.28 -10.79
N ALA A 145 10.87 -9.29 -9.47
CA ALA A 145 12.05 -8.85 -8.74
C ALA A 145 12.28 -9.71 -7.50
N ARG A 146 13.43 -9.55 -6.87
CA ARG A 146 13.75 -10.10 -5.56
C ARG A 146 13.74 -9.01 -4.51
N LEU A 147 13.25 -9.33 -3.33
CA LEU A 147 13.16 -8.45 -2.18
C LEU A 147 13.55 -9.21 -0.92
N ALA A 148 14.37 -8.62 -0.07
CA ALA A 148 14.59 -9.17 1.27
C ALA A 148 13.31 -8.99 2.11
N LYS A 149 12.93 -10.00 2.89
CA LYS A 149 11.75 -9.95 3.76
C LYS A 149 11.76 -8.74 4.70
N THR A 150 12.94 -8.34 5.17
CA THR A 150 13.12 -7.18 6.05
C THR A 150 12.76 -5.85 5.41
N ASP A 151 12.73 -5.77 4.07
CA ASP A 151 12.45 -4.55 3.31
C ASP A 151 10.97 -4.39 2.97
N VAL A 152 10.12 -5.30 3.47
CA VAL A 152 8.67 -5.18 3.39
C VAL A 152 8.19 -4.10 4.36
N LEU A 153 7.63 -3.02 3.82
CA LEU A 153 7.11 -1.88 4.58
C LEU A 153 5.65 -2.07 4.99
N HIS A 154 4.87 -2.73 4.15
CA HIS A 154 3.47 -3.09 4.37
C HIS A 154 3.14 -4.39 3.65
N LEU A 155 2.22 -5.14 4.23
CA LEU A 155 1.71 -6.39 3.70
C LEU A 155 0.20 -6.46 3.92
N SER A 156 -0.55 -6.63 2.82
CA SER A 156 -1.98 -6.96 2.83
C SER A 156 -2.17 -8.40 2.35
N PRO A 157 -2.42 -9.37 3.25
CA PRO A 157 -2.59 -10.77 2.87
C PRO A 157 -3.80 -11.01 1.95
N GLU A 158 -4.88 -10.25 2.15
CA GLU A 158 -6.13 -10.39 1.38
C GLU A 158 -5.95 -9.99 -0.07
N GLU A 159 -5.13 -8.97 -0.33
CA GLU A 159 -4.82 -8.45 -1.66
C GLU A 159 -3.49 -8.98 -2.20
N GLU A 160 -2.77 -9.78 -1.41
CA GLU A 160 -1.42 -10.25 -1.68
C GLU A 160 -0.48 -9.09 -2.06
N GLU A 161 -0.76 -7.90 -1.51
CA GLU A 161 -0.05 -6.66 -1.81
C GLU A 161 1.15 -6.49 -0.86
N ILE A 162 2.25 -6.05 -1.44
CA ILE A 162 3.46 -5.61 -0.72
C ILE A 162 3.78 -4.18 -1.12
N VAL A 163 4.02 -3.32 -0.12
CA VAL A 163 4.64 -1.99 -0.30
C VAL A 163 6.11 -2.07 0.12
N LEU A 164 6.98 -1.46 -0.67
CA LEU A 164 8.43 -1.49 -0.50
C LEU A 164 9.08 -0.21 -1.06
N HIS A 165 10.34 0.04 -0.73
CA HIS A 165 11.16 1.01 -1.45
C HIS A 165 11.74 0.40 -2.72
N GLN A 166 11.73 1.16 -3.82
CA GLN A 166 12.21 0.69 -5.13
C GLN A 166 13.70 0.30 -5.10
N GLU A 167 14.50 1.03 -4.35
CA GLU A 167 15.93 0.77 -4.17
C GLU A 167 16.23 -0.56 -3.47
N SER A 168 15.24 -1.16 -2.79
CA SER A 168 15.37 -2.50 -2.20
C SER A 168 15.24 -3.63 -3.22
N LEU A 169 14.84 -3.33 -4.45
CA LEU A 169 14.63 -4.32 -5.50
C LEU A 169 15.94 -4.82 -6.11
N THR A 170 16.05 -6.12 -6.25
CA THR A 170 17.17 -6.77 -6.94
C THR A 170 16.67 -7.73 -8.02
N ASN A 171 17.52 -8.08 -8.99
CA ASN A 171 17.21 -9.07 -10.02
C ASN A 171 15.89 -8.83 -10.77
N VAL A 172 15.68 -7.60 -11.23
CA VAL A 172 14.48 -7.24 -11.99
C VAL A 172 14.50 -7.88 -13.37
N LEU A 173 13.46 -8.63 -13.70
CA LEU A 173 13.32 -9.37 -14.96
C LEU A 173 11.91 -9.16 -15.54
N CYS A 174 11.82 -9.11 -16.87
CA CYS A 174 10.54 -9.25 -17.57
C CYS A 174 10.13 -10.73 -17.58
N VAL A 175 8.86 -11.02 -17.31
CA VAL A 175 8.32 -12.38 -17.19
C VAL A 175 7.42 -12.69 -18.37
#